data_43fb9e009daad622b854fc7705d46ffd
#
_entry.id   43fb9e009daad622b854fc7705d46ffd
#
_cell.length_a   1.000
_cell.length_b   1.000
_cell.length_c   1.000
_cell.angle_alpha   90.00
_cell.angle_beta   90.00
_cell.angle_gamma   90.00
#
_symmetry.space_group_name_H-M   'P 1'
#
loop_
_entity.id
_entity.type
_entity.pdbx_description
1 polymer ?
#
loop_
_entity_poly.entity_id
_entity_poly.type
_entity_poly.pdbx_seq_one_letter_code
_entity_poly.pdbx_strand_id
1 'polypeptide(L)' 'MEIKNKSYKVVTPSEGMWLYNEREKTISDKVYMPDGADVSVWQEITEAKKQELEAQWQAEMEAEMEVNDAQE' A
#
# COMPACT_ATOMS: atom_id res chain seq x y z
N MET A 1 -0.76 29.77 -5.20
CA MET A 1 -1.02 29.41 -4.87
C MET A 1 -2.09 28.78 -5.12
N GLU A 2 -2.50 28.45 -5.63
CA GLU A 2 -3.46 27.86 -5.91
C GLU A 2 -3.58 26.54 -5.65
N ILE A 3 -2.77 26.03 -5.02
CA ILE A 3 -2.83 24.72 -4.62
C ILE A 3 -4.03 24.39 -3.91
N LYS A 4 -4.54 25.28 -3.20
CA LYS A 4 -5.67 25.00 -2.43
C LYS A 4 -6.82 24.68 -3.29
N ASN A 5 -6.76 24.89 -4.53
CA ASN A 5 -7.85 24.52 -5.35
C ASN A 5 -7.90 23.10 -5.70
N LYS A 6 -6.90 22.33 -5.39
CA LYS A 6 -6.92 20.95 -5.72
C LYS A 6 -7.93 20.24 -4.94
N SER A 7 -8.67 19.37 -5.59
CA SER A 7 -9.66 18.54 -4.95
C SER A 7 -9.09 17.18 -4.72
N TYR A 8 -9.33 16.65 -3.54
CA TYR A 8 -8.90 15.30 -3.24
C TYR A 8 -10.09 14.50 -2.80
N LYS A 9 -10.10 13.22 -3.10
CA LYS A 9 -11.14 12.37 -2.60
C LYS A 9 -10.49 11.35 -1.67
N VAL A 10 -11.23 10.94 -0.68
CA VAL A 10 -10.75 9.99 0.28
C VAL A 10 -11.25 8.61 -0.11
N VAL A 11 -10.35 7.67 -0.27
CA VAL A 11 -10.72 6.31 -0.64
C VAL A 11 -10.50 5.45 0.59
N THR A 12 -11.55 4.76 1.02
CA THR A 12 -11.46 3.88 2.17
C THR A 12 -11.99 2.52 1.76
N PRO A 13 -11.49 1.47 2.38
CA PRO A 13 -11.96 0.14 2.06
C PRO A 13 -13.27 -0.16 2.77
N SER A 14 -13.89 -1.25 2.40
CA SER A 14 -15.05 -1.72 3.11
C SER A 14 -14.64 -2.10 4.52
N GLU A 15 -15.65 -2.19 5.38
CA GLU A 15 -15.39 -2.49 6.77
C GLU A 15 -14.64 -3.81 6.90
N GLY A 16 -13.56 -3.80 7.64
CA GLY A 16 -12.76 -5.00 7.83
C GLY A 16 -11.79 -5.28 6.71
N MET A 17 -11.68 -4.38 5.75
CA MET A 17 -10.80 -4.59 4.61
C MET A 17 -9.69 -3.55 4.62
N TRP A 18 -8.76 -3.71 3.71
CA TRP A 18 -7.64 -2.81 3.57
C TRP A 18 -7.44 -2.49 2.12
N LEU A 19 -6.78 -1.37 1.86
CA LEU A 19 -6.46 -0.96 0.48
C LEU A 19 -5.02 -1.38 0.19
N TYR A 20 -4.83 -2.04 -0.92
CA TYR A 20 -3.53 -2.55 -1.30
C TYR A 20 -3.13 -1.99 -2.66
N ASN A 21 -1.96 -1.38 -2.72
CA ASN A 21 -1.40 -0.87 -3.96
C ASN A 21 -0.27 -1.79 -4.37
N GLU A 22 -0.51 -2.61 -5.36
CA GLU A 22 0.46 -3.61 -5.76
C GLU A 22 1.71 -2.95 -6.34
N ARG A 23 1.51 -1.86 -7.07
CA ARG A 23 2.63 -1.19 -7.70
C ARG A 23 3.59 -0.63 -6.65
N GLU A 24 3.05 -0.01 -5.62
CA GLU A 24 3.87 0.57 -4.58
C GLU A 24 4.12 -0.38 -3.44
N LYS A 25 3.48 -1.52 -3.45
CA LYS A 25 3.59 -2.50 -2.37
C LYS A 25 3.27 -1.85 -1.04
N THR A 26 2.13 -1.20 -1.00
CA THR A 26 1.71 -0.44 0.17
C THR A 26 0.29 -0.84 0.55
N ILE A 27 0.02 -0.93 1.82
CA ILE A 27 -1.30 -1.23 2.33
C ILE A 27 -1.71 -0.09 3.26
N SER A 28 -2.93 0.37 3.10
CA SER A 28 -3.40 1.50 3.89
C SER A 28 -4.87 1.34 4.21
N ASP A 29 -5.32 2.00 5.27
CA ASP A 29 -6.72 1.98 5.60
C ASP A 29 -7.42 3.26 5.12
N LYS A 30 -6.70 4.15 4.48
CA LYS A 30 -7.29 5.37 3.95
C LYS A 30 -6.28 6.01 3.01
N VAL A 31 -6.75 6.41 1.86
CA VAL A 31 -5.87 7.01 0.87
C VAL A 31 -6.52 8.29 0.37
N TYR A 32 -5.72 9.34 0.27
CA TYR A 32 -6.19 10.60 -0.30
C TYR A 32 -5.65 10.69 -1.72
N MET A 33 -6.55 10.76 -2.69
CA MET A 33 -6.16 10.78 -4.09
C MET A 33 -6.66 12.06 -4.74
N PRO A 34 -5.88 12.59 -5.66
CA PRO A 34 -6.34 13.79 -6.38
C PRO A 34 -7.57 13.44 -7.20
N ASP A 35 -8.37 14.46 -7.41
CA ASP A 35 -9.54 14.30 -8.20
C ASP A 35 -9.13 13.86 -9.60
N GLY A 36 -9.77 12.84 -10.12
CA GLY A 36 -9.44 12.35 -11.44
C GLY A 36 -8.42 11.24 -11.46
N ALA A 37 -7.82 10.93 -10.32
CA ALA A 37 -6.86 9.85 -10.28
C ALA A 37 -7.55 8.50 -10.42
N ASP A 38 -6.81 7.53 -10.91
CA ASP A 38 -7.34 6.20 -11.12
C ASP A 38 -7.32 5.44 -9.81
N VAL A 39 -8.47 5.27 -9.19
CA VAL A 39 -8.54 4.61 -7.90
C VAL A 39 -8.40 3.11 -8.02
N SER A 40 -8.46 2.58 -9.22
CA SER A 40 -8.38 1.13 -9.37
C SER A 40 -7.00 0.58 -9.06
N VAL A 41 -6.01 1.45 -8.90
CA VAL A 41 -4.70 0.98 -8.48
C VAL A 41 -4.73 0.49 -7.05
N TRP A 42 -5.74 0.86 -6.28
CA TRP A 42 -5.91 0.39 -4.92
C TRP A 42 -6.99 -0.66 -4.88
N GLN A 43 -6.64 -1.83 -4.42
CA GLN A 43 -7.58 -2.95 -4.36
C GLN A 43 -7.90 -3.26 -2.91
N GLU A 44 -9.10 -3.77 -2.68
CA GLU A 44 -9.49 -4.12 -1.32
C GLU A 44 -9.05 -5.53 -1.02
N ILE A 45 -8.40 -5.72 0.09
CA ILE A 45 -7.95 -7.04 0.51
C ILE A 45 -8.40 -7.26 1.95
N THR A 46 -8.47 -8.52 2.35
CA THR A 46 -8.88 -8.86 3.69
C THR A 46 -7.74 -8.73 4.65
N GLU A 47 -8.06 -8.80 5.93
CA GLU A 47 -7.03 -8.75 6.96
C GLU A 47 -6.07 -9.93 6.79
N ALA A 48 -6.59 -11.10 6.48
CA ALA A 48 -5.74 -12.26 6.31
C ALA A 48 -4.76 -12.04 5.14
N LYS A 49 -5.25 -11.47 4.06
CA LYS A 49 -4.40 -11.22 2.91
C LYS A 49 -3.36 -10.16 3.26
N LYS A 50 -3.75 -9.16 4.03
CA LYS A 50 -2.81 -8.14 4.44
C LYS A 50 -1.66 -8.76 5.23
N GLN A 51 -1.99 -9.63 6.17
CA GLN A 51 -0.95 -10.25 6.98
C GLN A 51 -0.04 -11.13 6.13
N GLU A 52 -0.62 -11.80 5.15
CA GLU A 52 0.14 -12.64 4.27
C GLU A 52 1.15 -11.83 3.46
N LEU A 53 0.70 -10.70 2.94
CA LEU A 53 1.58 -9.84 2.15
C LEU A 53 2.69 -9.26 3.01
N GLU A 54 2.34 -8.82 4.21
CA GLU A 54 3.35 -8.24 5.08
C GLU A 54 4.40 -9.28 5.46
N ALA A 55 3.97 -10.51 5.67
CA ALA A 55 4.92 -11.56 6.00
C ALA A 55 5.86 -11.84 4.82
N GLN A 56 5.32 -11.81 3.61
CA GLN A 56 6.15 -12.01 2.44
C GLN A 56 7.19 -10.91 2.30
N TRP A 57 6.75 -9.67 2.48
CA TRP A 57 7.67 -8.56 2.33
C TRP A 57 8.77 -8.60 3.38
N GLN A 58 8.40 -8.98 4.60
CA GLN A 58 9.38 -9.06 5.64
C GLN A 58 10.41 -10.15 5.36
N ALA A 59 9.94 -11.27 4.85
CA ALA A 59 10.85 -12.36 4.51
C ALA A 59 11.81 -11.93 3.40
N GLU A 60 11.30 -11.17 2.45
CA GLU A 60 12.15 -10.70 1.36
C GLU A 60 13.20 -9.74 1.88
N MET A 61 12.80 -8.88 2.78
CA MET A 61 13.76 -7.92 3.33
C MET A 61 14.83 -8.64 4.16
N GLU A 62 14.43 -9.62 4.90
CA GLU A 62 15.39 -10.37 5.70
C GLU A 62 16.36 -11.14 4.82
N ALA A 63 15.85 -11.68 3.72
CA ALA A 63 16.71 -12.41 2.81
C ALA A 63 17.73 -11.48 2.20
N GLU A 64 17.32 -10.26 1.86
CA GLU A 64 18.26 -9.32 1.30
C GLU A 64 19.31 -8.93 2.31
N MET A 65 18.91 -8.75 3.53
CA MET A 65 19.84 -8.36 4.55
C MET A 65 20.86 -9.46 4.80
N GLU A 66 20.40 -10.70 4.76
CA GLU A 66 21.32 -11.79 4.93
C GLU A 66 22.34 -11.85 3.81
N VAL A 67 21.88 -11.62 2.60
CA VAL A 67 22.79 -11.65 1.48
C VAL A 67 23.85 -10.59 1.65
N ASN A 68 23.46 -9.42 2.09
CA ASN A 68 24.42 -8.37 2.31
C ASN A 68 25.43 -8.76 3.34
N ASP A 69 24.98 -9.35 4.41
CA ASP A 69 25.90 -9.78 5.44
C ASP A 69 26.89 -10.79 4.90
N ALA A 70 26.41 -11.69 4.09
CA ALA A 70 27.26 -12.71 3.57
C ALA A 70 28.39 -12.12 2.73
N GLN A 71 28.14 -11.00 2.12
CA GLN A 71 29.16 -10.40 1.31
C GLN A 71 30.21 -9.72 2.11
N GLU A 72 29.88 -9.42 3.32
CA GLU A 72 30.88 -8.80 4.15
C GLU A 72 31.97 -9.77 4.48
#